data_abc0e672aa1075c15eefb7dcb5d54d99
#
_entry.id   abc0e672aa1075c15eefb7dcb5d54d99
#
_cell.length_a   1.000
_cell.length_b   1.000
_cell.length_c   1.000
_cell.angle_alpha   90.00
_cell.angle_beta   90.00
_cell.angle_gamma   90.00
#
_symmetry.space_group_name_H-M   'P 1'
#
loop_
_entity.id
_entity.type
_entity.pdbx_description
1 polymer ?
#
loop_
_entity_poly.entity_id
_entity_poly.type
_entity_poly.pdbx_seq_one_letter_code
_entity_poly.pdbx_strand_id
1 'polypeptide(L)'
;MKYIQKTNYQFDLDQLNFEWNNIKEFYLTKDHWYQEVQTCLQHSETCVDKYTEGCGSIKRAGGRTERDFCLINDIYRGTLFETIINELNVVRSRIMISKRHTVYSIHIDRTKRSHLVLNTNPDTFFILSENTIEKSEIMHIPADGYIYMVDTTKPHTFVNAGEESRTHLVMCHG
;
A
#
# COMPACT_ATOMS: atom_id res chain seq x y z
N MET A 1 3.75 -21.36 9.53
CA MET A 1 2.73 -20.77 8.65
C MET A 1 3.32 -19.45 8.16
N LYS A 2 3.47 -19.25 6.86
CA LYS A 2 4.06 -18.00 6.37
C LYS A 2 2.97 -16.92 6.28
N TYR A 3 3.13 -15.82 7.01
CA TYR A 3 2.21 -14.68 7.00
C TYR A 3 2.41 -13.79 5.78
N ILE A 4 3.57 -13.87 5.13
CA ILE A 4 3.90 -13.16 3.90
C ILE A 4 4.18 -14.19 2.82
N GLN A 5 3.48 -14.09 1.69
CA GLN A 5 3.59 -15.01 0.57
C GLN A 5 3.76 -14.25 -0.73
N LYS A 6 4.82 -14.58 -1.47
CA LYS A 6 4.99 -14.17 -2.85
C LYS A 6 3.95 -14.89 -3.71
N THR A 7 3.20 -14.15 -4.50
CA THR A 7 2.20 -14.70 -5.43
C THR A 7 2.81 -15.00 -6.80
N ASN A 8 2.01 -15.53 -7.73
CA ASN A 8 2.43 -15.72 -9.12
C ASN A 8 2.19 -14.48 -9.99
N TYR A 9 1.60 -13.42 -9.47
CA TYR A 9 1.38 -12.17 -10.19
C TYR A 9 2.68 -11.37 -10.23
N GLN A 10 3.13 -11.08 -11.44
CA GLN A 10 4.31 -10.24 -11.69
C GLN A 10 3.99 -9.18 -12.73
N PHE A 11 4.38 -7.95 -12.46
CA PHE A 11 4.15 -6.80 -13.31
C PHE A 11 5.46 -6.09 -13.64
N ASP A 12 5.49 -5.38 -14.75
CA ASP A 12 6.65 -4.62 -15.20
C ASP A 12 6.94 -3.47 -14.23
N LEU A 13 8.01 -3.62 -13.45
CA LEU A 13 8.40 -2.66 -12.43
C LEU A 13 8.93 -1.35 -13.04
N ASP A 14 9.59 -1.42 -14.18
CA ASP A 14 10.13 -0.23 -14.86
C ASP A 14 8.98 0.62 -15.40
N GLN A 15 7.97 -0.01 -16.01
CA GLN A 15 6.76 0.68 -16.45
C GLN A 15 6.02 1.30 -15.26
N LEU A 16 5.84 0.59 -14.15
CA LEU A 16 5.19 1.11 -12.94
C LEU A 16 5.92 2.32 -12.37
N ASN A 17 7.25 2.26 -12.31
CA ASN A 17 8.06 3.38 -11.83
C ASN A 17 8.00 4.58 -12.79
N PHE A 18 7.99 4.35 -14.10
CA PHE A 18 7.82 5.41 -15.08
C PHE A 18 6.44 6.10 -14.93
N GLU A 19 5.37 5.33 -14.86
CA GLU A 19 4.01 5.85 -14.66
C GLU A 19 3.90 6.60 -13.33
N TRP A 20 4.42 6.02 -12.24
CA TRP A 20 4.41 6.65 -10.93
C TRP A 20 5.15 7.99 -10.92
N ASN A 21 6.32 8.07 -11.52
CA ASN A 21 7.09 9.32 -11.56
C ASN A 21 6.35 10.42 -12.31
N ASN A 22 5.62 10.10 -13.38
CA ASN A 22 4.79 11.05 -14.10
C ASN A 22 3.57 11.51 -13.28
N ILE A 23 2.93 10.58 -12.57
CA ILE A 23 1.75 10.85 -11.75
C ILE A 23 2.12 11.59 -10.46
N LYS A 24 3.26 11.30 -9.88
CA LYS A 24 3.75 11.86 -8.62
C LYS A 24 3.78 13.38 -8.61
N GLU A 25 4.18 14.01 -9.72
CA GLU A 25 4.21 15.46 -9.83
C GLU A 25 2.82 16.10 -9.67
N PHE A 26 1.79 15.44 -10.19
CA PHE A 26 0.41 15.88 -10.00
C PHE A 26 0.03 16.02 -8.52
N TYR A 27 0.45 15.08 -7.69
CA TYR A 27 0.18 15.12 -6.27
C TYR A 27 0.99 16.19 -5.55
N LEU A 28 2.25 16.37 -5.89
CA LEU A 28 3.12 17.38 -5.29
C LEU A 28 2.62 18.81 -5.49
N THR A 29 1.91 19.07 -6.59
CA THR A 29 1.41 20.42 -6.93
C THR A 29 0.05 20.75 -6.33
N LYS A 30 -0.70 19.79 -5.77
CA LYS A 30 -2.12 19.97 -5.40
C LYS A 30 -2.46 19.62 -3.96
N ASP A 31 -1.50 19.41 -3.10
CA ASP A 31 -1.73 19.07 -1.67
C ASP A 31 -2.62 17.81 -1.45
N HIS A 32 -2.56 16.86 -2.41
CA HIS A 32 -3.34 15.63 -2.39
C HIS A 32 -2.64 14.49 -1.65
N TRP A 33 -1.82 14.82 -0.67
CA TRP A 33 -1.11 13.87 0.16
C TRP A 33 -1.68 13.82 1.57
N TYR A 34 -2.06 12.63 2.02
CA TYR A 34 -2.34 12.40 3.43
C TYR A 34 -1.02 12.33 4.19
N GLN A 35 -0.77 13.32 5.05
CA GLN A 35 0.47 13.44 5.87
C GLN A 35 1.76 13.32 5.03
N GLU A 36 1.73 13.74 3.77
CA GLU A 36 2.85 13.65 2.83
C GLU A 36 3.38 12.23 2.55
N VAL A 37 2.65 11.19 2.91
CA VAL A 37 3.10 9.79 2.81
C VAL A 37 2.10 8.84 2.18
N GLN A 38 0.85 9.25 1.92
CA GLN A 38 -0.15 8.38 1.30
C GLN A 38 -1.02 9.13 0.30
N THR A 39 -1.39 8.44 -0.77
CA THR A 39 -2.42 8.89 -1.72
C THR A 39 -3.21 7.71 -2.26
N CYS A 40 -4.51 7.94 -2.55
CA CYS A 40 -5.42 6.90 -2.99
C CYS A 40 -5.41 6.76 -4.52
N LEU A 41 -5.38 5.51 -5.00
CA LEU A 41 -5.69 5.16 -6.38
C LEU A 41 -7.18 4.94 -6.59
N GLN A 42 -7.89 4.59 -5.51
CA GLN A 42 -9.33 4.34 -5.53
C GLN A 42 -10.04 5.21 -4.50
N HIS A 43 -11.25 5.63 -4.85
CA HIS A 43 -12.12 6.46 -4.02
C HIS A 43 -13.51 5.82 -3.88
N SER A 44 -14.34 6.36 -2.98
CA SER A 44 -15.77 6.04 -2.88
C SER A 44 -16.60 7.11 -3.62
N GLU A 45 -17.82 6.76 -4.01
CA GLU A 45 -18.75 7.71 -4.64
C GLU A 45 -18.99 8.97 -3.80
N THR A 46 -18.93 8.84 -2.48
CA THR A 46 -19.24 9.91 -1.53
C THR A 46 -18.02 10.67 -1.05
N CYS A 47 -16.82 10.41 -1.61
CA CYS A 47 -15.63 11.18 -1.28
C CYS A 47 -15.71 12.63 -1.70
N VAL A 48 -15.35 13.54 -0.82
CA VAL A 48 -15.08 14.95 -1.14
C VAL A 48 -13.68 15.06 -1.75
N ASP A 49 -12.69 14.44 -1.11
CA ASP A 49 -11.33 14.33 -1.63
C ASP A 49 -11.03 12.87 -2.03
N LYS A 50 -10.99 12.63 -3.33
CA LYS A 50 -10.73 11.32 -3.94
C LYS A 50 -9.34 10.75 -3.61
N TYR A 51 -8.40 11.60 -3.24
CA TYR A 51 -6.99 11.22 -3.11
C TYR A 51 -6.55 10.96 -1.67
N THR A 52 -7.26 11.49 -0.68
CA THR A 52 -6.84 11.39 0.73
C THR A 52 -7.82 10.68 1.65
N GLU A 53 -9.13 10.68 1.38
CA GLU A 53 -10.12 10.14 2.32
C GLU A 53 -10.01 8.62 2.55
N GLY A 54 -9.46 7.86 1.62
CA GLY A 54 -9.15 6.44 1.79
C GLY A 54 -7.84 6.18 2.54
N CYS A 55 -7.06 7.21 2.86
CA CYS A 55 -5.78 7.08 3.54
C CYS A 55 -5.92 6.94 5.06
N GLY A 56 -4.85 6.48 5.71
CA GLY A 56 -4.81 6.33 7.15
C GLY A 56 -5.79 5.30 7.69
N SER A 57 -6.37 5.56 8.86
CA SER A 57 -7.33 4.65 9.50
C SER A 57 -8.70 4.74 8.83
N ILE A 58 -9.25 3.60 8.42
CA ILE A 58 -10.60 3.51 7.84
C ILE A 58 -11.70 4.00 8.82
N LYS A 59 -11.43 4.02 10.12
CA LYS A 59 -12.35 4.57 11.12
C LYS A 59 -12.68 6.05 10.90
N ARG A 60 -11.82 6.77 10.20
CA ARG A 60 -12.01 8.19 9.84
C ARG A 60 -12.90 8.38 8.61
N ALA A 61 -13.24 7.31 7.90
CA ALA A 61 -13.94 7.37 6.63
C ALA A 61 -15.48 7.57 6.77
N GLY A 62 -15.97 8.11 7.89
CA GLY A 62 -17.39 8.45 8.05
C GLY A 62 -18.35 7.27 7.95
N GLY A 63 -17.97 6.11 8.50
CA GLY A 63 -18.78 4.89 8.46
C GLY A 63 -18.58 4.03 7.22
N ARG A 64 -17.81 4.49 6.22
CA ARG A 64 -17.44 3.71 5.03
C ARG A 64 -16.54 2.54 5.41
N THR A 65 -16.59 1.49 4.60
CA THR A 65 -15.73 0.31 4.70
C THR A 65 -14.65 0.35 3.62
N GLU A 66 -13.73 -0.62 3.61
CA GLU A 66 -12.72 -0.73 2.55
C GLU A 66 -13.35 -0.96 1.18
N ARG A 67 -14.48 -1.68 1.11
CA ARG A 67 -15.22 -1.98 -0.12
C ARG A 67 -15.81 -0.75 -0.80
N ASP A 68 -16.09 0.30 -0.04
CA ASP A 68 -16.65 1.53 -0.60
C ASP A 68 -15.63 2.30 -1.46
N PHE A 69 -14.33 2.04 -1.26
CA PHE A 69 -13.23 2.66 -2.03
C PHE A 69 -12.85 1.80 -3.23
N CYS A 70 -13.76 1.66 -4.21
CA CYS A 70 -13.59 0.79 -5.37
C CYS A 70 -13.51 1.53 -6.72
N LEU A 71 -13.79 2.83 -6.77
CA LEU A 71 -13.73 3.60 -8.00
C LEU A 71 -12.31 4.11 -8.27
N ILE A 72 -11.77 3.82 -9.45
CA ILE A 72 -10.40 4.21 -9.83
C ILE A 72 -10.36 5.71 -10.15
N ASN A 73 -9.41 6.42 -9.57
CA ASN A 73 -9.15 7.82 -9.87
C ASN A 73 -8.69 8.00 -11.31
N ASP A 74 -9.21 9.03 -12.00
CA ASP A 74 -9.03 9.23 -13.44
C ASP A 74 -7.56 9.29 -13.87
N ILE A 75 -6.68 9.81 -13.00
CA ILE A 75 -5.23 9.92 -13.27
C ILE A 75 -4.54 8.55 -13.43
N TYR A 76 -5.17 7.46 -12.96
CA TYR A 76 -4.66 6.10 -13.11
C TYR A 76 -5.30 5.33 -14.27
N ARG A 77 -6.28 5.94 -14.99
CA ARG A 77 -6.92 5.31 -16.14
C ARG A 77 -5.93 5.07 -17.27
N GLY A 78 -5.97 3.87 -17.83
CA GLY A 78 -5.07 3.45 -18.91
C GLY A 78 -3.65 3.13 -18.46
N THR A 79 -3.37 3.10 -17.15
CA THR A 79 -2.06 2.75 -16.59
C THR A 79 -1.98 1.28 -16.17
N LEU A 80 -0.77 0.80 -15.91
CA LEU A 80 -0.54 -0.53 -15.34
C LEU A 80 -1.13 -0.65 -13.93
N PHE A 81 -1.24 0.47 -13.19
CA PHE A 81 -1.94 0.49 -11.89
C PHE A 81 -3.42 0.11 -12.02
N GLU A 82 -4.13 0.62 -13.02
CA GLU A 82 -5.52 0.22 -13.29
C GLU A 82 -5.61 -1.26 -13.62
N THR A 83 -4.70 -1.77 -14.46
CA THR A 83 -4.62 -3.20 -14.81
C THR A 83 -4.47 -4.06 -13.55
N ILE A 84 -3.54 -3.73 -12.66
CA ILE A 84 -3.31 -4.45 -11.39
C ILE A 84 -4.56 -4.47 -10.52
N ILE A 85 -5.21 -3.31 -10.35
CA ILE A 85 -6.42 -3.19 -9.52
C ILE A 85 -7.54 -4.08 -10.05
N ASN A 86 -7.75 -4.07 -11.37
CA ASN A 86 -8.81 -4.85 -12.01
C ASN A 86 -8.49 -6.35 -11.98
N GLU A 87 -7.25 -6.74 -12.29
CA GLU A 87 -6.83 -8.15 -12.34
C GLU A 87 -6.90 -8.82 -10.97
N LEU A 88 -6.48 -8.10 -9.92
CA LEU A 88 -6.53 -8.60 -8.54
C LEU A 88 -7.88 -8.39 -7.86
N ASN A 89 -8.81 -7.66 -8.50
CA ASN A 89 -10.12 -7.31 -7.94
C ASN A 89 -10.02 -6.75 -6.51
N VAL A 90 -9.14 -5.78 -6.33
CA VAL A 90 -8.83 -5.17 -5.03
C VAL A 90 -9.55 -3.83 -4.85
N VAL A 91 -9.64 -3.42 -3.60
CA VAL A 91 -10.27 -2.16 -3.19
C VAL A 91 -9.29 -1.33 -2.36
N ARG A 92 -9.59 -0.04 -2.21
CA ARG A 92 -8.82 0.87 -1.34
C ARG A 92 -7.32 0.81 -1.62
N SER A 93 -6.95 0.81 -2.90
CA SER A 93 -5.54 0.83 -3.33
C SER A 93 -4.92 2.21 -3.08
N ARG A 94 -3.71 2.21 -2.53
CA ARG A 94 -2.99 3.42 -2.12
C ARG A 94 -1.51 3.28 -2.42
N ILE A 95 -0.86 4.37 -2.87
CA ILE A 95 0.58 4.50 -2.75
C ILE A 95 0.91 4.94 -1.34
N MET A 96 1.87 4.27 -0.73
CA MET A 96 2.39 4.60 0.59
C MET A 96 3.90 4.78 0.53
N ILE A 97 4.38 5.87 1.12
CA ILE A 97 5.80 6.18 1.26
C ILE A 97 6.17 6.04 2.74
N SER A 98 7.08 5.13 3.05
CA SER A 98 7.71 5.07 4.35
C SER A 98 9.01 5.88 4.30
N LYS A 99 9.02 7.02 4.98
CA LYS A 99 10.21 7.88 5.07
C LYS A 99 11.34 7.11 5.81
N ARG A 100 12.58 7.56 5.64
CA ARG A 100 13.71 7.02 6.39
C ARG A 100 13.44 7.04 7.91
N HIS A 101 14.00 6.10 8.64
CA HIS A 101 13.91 5.99 10.11
C HIS A 101 12.47 6.03 10.64
N THR A 102 11.56 5.32 9.93
CA THR A 102 10.13 5.27 10.30
C THR A 102 9.77 3.89 10.84
N VAL A 103 9.05 3.87 11.95
CA VAL A 103 8.43 2.67 12.51
C VAL A 103 6.95 2.95 12.72
N TYR A 104 6.09 2.05 12.23
CA TYR A 104 4.66 2.15 12.50
C TYR A 104 4.32 1.50 13.85
N SER A 105 3.28 1.98 14.52
CA SER A 105 2.75 1.30 15.69
C SER A 105 2.27 -0.10 15.34
N ILE A 106 2.41 -1.06 16.25
CA ILE A 106 1.84 -2.39 16.08
C ILE A 106 0.32 -2.26 16.02
N HIS A 107 -0.29 -2.85 14.99
CA HIS A 107 -1.73 -2.82 14.77
C HIS A 107 -2.22 -4.09 14.05
N ILE A 108 -3.53 -4.20 13.93
CA ILE A 108 -4.24 -5.28 13.24
C ILE A 108 -5.17 -4.63 12.23
N ASP A 109 -5.11 -5.05 10.99
CA ASP A 109 -6.03 -4.66 9.94
C ASP A 109 -7.27 -5.57 9.90
N ARG A 110 -8.31 -5.12 9.22
CA ARG A 110 -9.54 -5.93 9.07
C ARG A 110 -9.41 -7.02 8.02
N THR A 111 -8.61 -6.78 6.99
CA THR A 111 -8.44 -7.69 5.84
C THR A 111 -6.95 -7.86 5.55
N LYS A 112 -6.60 -8.91 4.82
CA LYS A 112 -5.26 -9.08 4.26
C LYS A 112 -4.94 -7.95 3.27
N ARG A 113 -3.65 -7.74 3.03
CA ARG A 113 -3.15 -6.73 2.10
C ARG A 113 -2.29 -7.37 1.03
N SER A 114 -2.48 -6.93 -0.21
CA SER A 114 -1.49 -7.13 -1.26
C SER A 114 -0.53 -5.94 -1.30
N HIS A 115 0.75 -6.25 -1.44
CA HIS A 115 1.82 -5.27 -1.56
C HIS A 115 2.58 -5.48 -2.86
N LEU A 116 2.82 -4.40 -3.61
CA LEU A 116 3.78 -4.32 -4.69
C LEU A 116 4.74 -3.19 -4.37
N VAL A 117 6.04 -3.51 -4.32
CA VAL A 117 7.06 -2.54 -3.94
C VAL A 117 7.62 -1.89 -5.20
N LEU A 118 7.54 -0.56 -5.28
CA LEU A 118 8.07 0.24 -6.39
C LEU A 118 9.55 0.57 -6.15
N ASN A 119 9.87 0.95 -4.92
CA ASN A 119 11.22 1.28 -4.49
C ASN A 119 11.42 0.88 -3.02
N THR A 120 12.61 0.37 -2.67
CA THR A 120 12.95 -0.04 -1.31
C THR A 120 14.45 0.03 -1.07
N ASN A 121 14.84 -0.09 0.20
CA ASN A 121 16.22 -0.29 0.64
C ASN A 121 16.32 -1.57 1.50
N PRO A 122 17.50 -2.16 1.71
CA PRO A 122 17.66 -3.45 2.40
C PRO A 122 17.23 -3.42 3.87
N ASP A 123 17.13 -2.26 4.48
CA ASP A 123 16.82 -2.08 5.91
C ASP A 123 15.34 -1.85 6.18
N THR A 124 14.46 -2.35 5.28
CA THR A 124 13.01 -2.29 5.44
C THR A 124 12.42 -3.66 5.73
N PHE A 125 11.57 -3.75 6.75
CA PHE A 125 11.02 -5.03 7.20
C PHE A 125 9.56 -4.93 7.59
N PHE A 126 8.79 -5.96 7.22
CA PHE A 126 7.56 -6.32 7.91
C PHE A 126 7.89 -7.22 9.10
N ILE A 127 7.22 -6.99 10.22
CA ILE A 127 7.28 -7.81 11.42
C ILE A 127 5.86 -8.20 11.76
N LEU A 128 5.55 -9.50 11.70
CA LEU A 128 4.23 -10.06 12.04
C LEU A 128 4.38 -11.04 13.20
N SER A 129 3.42 -11.03 14.10
CA SER A 129 3.45 -11.85 15.32
C SER A 129 2.14 -12.59 15.55
N GLU A 130 2.20 -13.78 16.13
CA GLU A 130 0.98 -14.53 16.51
C GLU A 130 0.38 -14.13 17.85
N ASN A 131 1.06 -13.50 18.72
CA ASN A 131 0.66 -12.98 20.05
C ASN A 131 1.88 -12.82 20.98
N THR A 132 3.05 -13.31 20.61
CA THR A 132 4.28 -13.23 21.40
C THR A 132 5.46 -12.88 20.49
N ILE A 133 6.42 -12.14 21.00
CA ILE A 133 7.66 -11.77 20.30
C ILE A 133 8.43 -13.02 19.81
N GLU A 134 8.31 -14.15 20.50
CA GLU A 134 9.01 -15.39 20.19
C GLU A 134 8.58 -16.07 18.88
N LYS A 135 7.42 -15.70 18.34
CA LYS A 135 6.87 -16.25 17.09
C LYS A 135 6.62 -15.12 16.05
N SER A 136 7.60 -14.29 15.84
CA SER A 136 7.53 -13.24 14.84
C SER A 136 8.15 -13.69 13.53
N GLU A 137 7.47 -13.40 12.41
CA GLU A 137 8.04 -13.47 11.08
C GLU A 137 8.56 -12.08 10.71
N ILE A 138 9.84 -11.98 10.36
CA ILE A 138 10.48 -10.76 9.89
C ILE A 138 10.83 -10.96 8.44
N MET A 139 10.34 -10.10 7.57
CA MET A 139 10.57 -10.24 6.12
C MET A 139 10.80 -8.91 5.44
N HIS A 140 11.84 -8.85 4.64
CA HIS A 140 12.03 -7.81 3.63
C HIS A 140 11.24 -8.19 2.37
N ILE A 141 10.40 -7.28 1.85
CA ILE A 141 9.75 -7.43 0.55
C ILE A 141 10.53 -6.61 -0.48
N PRO A 142 11.18 -7.27 -1.47
CA PRO A 142 11.98 -6.59 -2.47
C PRO A 142 11.13 -5.84 -3.50
N ALA A 143 11.75 -4.92 -4.22
CA ALA A 143 11.19 -4.30 -5.43
C ALA A 143 11.54 -5.20 -6.63
N ASP A 144 10.73 -6.25 -6.88
CA ASP A 144 10.96 -7.27 -7.91
C ASP A 144 9.76 -7.46 -8.86
N GLY A 145 8.78 -6.54 -8.79
CA GLY A 145 7.57 -6.55 -9.61
C GLY A 145 6.51 -7.57 -9.17
N TYR A 146 6.79 -8.42 -8.19
CA TYR A 146 5.81 -9.39 -7.71
C TYR A 146 4.86 -8.81 -6.68
N ILE A 147 3.65 -9.36 -6.67
CA ILE A 147 2.68 -9.11 -5.60
C ILE A 147 2.99 -10.02 -4.40
N TYR A 148 3.02 -9.43 -3.22
CA TYR A 148 3.15 -10.13 -1.95
C TYR A 148 1.86 -10.01 -1.14
N MET A 149 1.26 -11.14 -0.79
CA MET A 149 0.11 -11.20 0.12
C MET A 149 0.63 -11.20 1.56
N VAL A 150 0.20 -10.23 2.34
CA VAL A 150 0.55 -10.09 3.77
C VAL A 150 -0.71 -10.30 4.62
N ASP A 151 -0.64 -11.23 5.58
CA ASP A 151 -1.74 -11.47 6.52
C ASP A 151 -1.75 -10.42 7.63
N THR A 152 -2.14 -9.21 7.27
CA THR A 152 -2.26 -8.07 8.18
C THR A 152 -3.41 -8.18 9.19
N THR A 153 -4.19 -9.29 9.16
CA THR A 153 -5.14 -9.62 10.23
C THR A 153 -4.45 -10.11 11.51
N LYS A 154 -3.14 -10.28 11.47
CA LYS A 154 -2.27 -10.53 12.62
C LYS A 154 -1.63 -9.25 13.12
N PRO A 155 -1.23 -9.18 14.39
CA PRO A 155 -0.44 -8.06 14.90
C PRO A 155 0.80 -7.85 14.03
N HIS A 156 0.96 -6.65 13.49
CA HIS A 156 2.08 -6.36 12.60
C HIS A 156 2.54 -4.92 12.72
N THR A 157 3.77 -4.71 12.30
CA THR A 157 4.37 -3.40 12.10
C THR A 157 5.25 -3.41 10.87
N PHE A 158 5.60 -2.23 10.40
CA PHE A 158 6.57 -2.01 9.34
C PHE A 158 7.65 -1.07 9.83
N VAL A 159 8.90 -1.40 9.52
CA VAL A 159 10.10 -0.65 9.88
C VAL A 159 10.84 -0.26 8.61
N ASN A 160 11.20 1.00 8.50
CA ASN A 160 12.24 1.49 7.59
C ASN A 160 13.39 2.05 8.41
N ALA A 161 14.41 1.24 8.64
CA ALA A 161 15.62 1.63 9.38
C ALA A 161 16.70 2.24 8.47
N GLY A 162 16.51 2.20 7.15
CA GLY A 162 17.46 2.70 6.17
C GLY A 162 17.39 4.21 5.95
N GLU A 163 18.35 4.72 5.20
CA GLU A 163 18.52 6.15 4.90
C GLU A 163 17.60 6.62 3.76
N GLU A 164 17.05 5.73 2.97
CA GLU A 164 16.18 6.04 1.84
C GLU A 164 14.71 5.73 2.15
N SER A 165 13.81 6.44 1.48
CA SER A 165 12.38 6.16 1.56
C SER A 165 12.04 4.90 0.77
N ARG A 166 11.02 4.16 1.25
CA ARG A 166 10.39 3.06 0.53
C ARG A 166 9.04 3.50 -0.01
N THR A 167 8.77 3.17 -1.28
CA THR A 167 7.48 3.42 -1.94
C THR A 167 6.83 2.10 -2.33
N HIS A 168 5.55 1.92 -1.98
CA HIS A 168 4.82 0.71 -2.34
C HIS A 168 3.34 0.96 -2.59
N LEU A 169 2.76 0.16 -3.47
CA LEU A 169 1.32 0.04 -3.67
C LEU A 169 0.77 -0.94 -2.63
N VAL A 170 -0.21 -0.50 -1.85
CA VAL A 170 -0.93 -1.30 -0.86
C VAL A 170 -2.39 -1.42 -1.27
N MET A 171 -2.90 -2.64 -1.33
CA MET A 171 -4.24 -2.96 -1.81
C MET A 171 -4.98 -3.80 -0.79
N CYS A 172 -6.27 -3.53 -0.59
CA CYS A 172 -7.11 -4.26 0.34
C CYS A 172 -7.94 -5.32 -0.40
N HIS A 173 -8.12 -6.47 0.24
CA HIS A 173 -9.07 -7.49 -0.23
C HIS A 173 -10.40 -7.25 0.49
N GLY A 174 -11.42 -6.90 -0.28
CA GLY A 174 -12.77 -6.57 0.18
C GLY A 174 -13.62 -7.77 0.61
#